data_84e9952d7eb831250c460dae4d80c00e
#
_entry.id   84e9952d7eb831250c460dae4d80c00e
#
_cell.length_a   1.000
_cell.length_b   1.000
_cell.length_c   1.000
_cell.angle_alpha   90.00
_cell.angle_beta   90.00
_cell.angle_gamma   90.00
#
_symmetry.space_group_name_H-M   'P 1'
#
loop_
_entity.id
_entity.type
_entity.pdbx_description
1 polymer ?
#
loop_
_entity_poly.entity_id
_entity_poly.type
_entity_poly.pdbx_seq_one_letter_code
_entity_poly.pdbx_strand_id
1 'polypeptide(L)'
;MAASPSTDQFVGVLRETIVALVRRAGPDLSARQLGVFLTCYLHDGPHTVRGLAADLNVSKPAITRALDRLGELDLARRKVDPADRRSVLVQRTPKGTAFLRDLRGIMGEAAAGPKKAAPGSLRGG
;
A
#
# COMPACT_ATOMS: atom_id res chain seq x y z
N MET A 1 3.58 1.03 30.86
CA MET A 1 3.73 0.31 29.84
C MET A 1 2.60 0.35 28.94
N ALA A 2 2.80 0.43 27.76
CA ALA A 2 1.73 0.52 26.83
C ALA A 2 1.12 -0.84 26.59
N ALA A 3 -0.15 -0.90 26.56
CA ALA A 3 -0.81 -2.13 26.23
C ALA A 3 -0.72 -2.38 24.76
N SER A 4 -0.72 -3.62 24.36
CA SER A 4 -0.77 -3.97 22.96
C SER A 4 -2.09 -3.51 22.36
N PRO A 5 -2.09 -3.09 21.11
CA PRO A 5 -3.34 -2.70 20.47
C PRO A 5 -4.28 -3.90 20.37
N SER A 6 -5.54 -3.64 20.54
CA SER A 6 -6.55 -4.68 20.39
C SER A 6 -6.85 -4.89 18.90
N THR A 7 -7.52 -5.99 18.59
CA THR A 7 -7.97 -6.25 17.23
C THR A 7 -8.89 -5.14 16.75
N ASP A 8 -9.77 -4.63 17.60
CA ASP A 8 -10.65 -3.53 17.23
C ASP A 8 -9.85 -2.28 16.90
N GLN A 9 -8.75 -2.03 17.57
CA GLN A 9 -7.91 -0.89 17.25
C GLN A 9 -7.27 -1.06 15.88
N PHE A 10 -6.82 -2.26 15.54
CA PHE A 10 -6.26 -2.50 14.21
C PHE A 10 -7.31 -2.31 13.14
N VAL A 11 -8.51 -2.81 13.34
CA VAL A 11 -9.60 -2.64 12.37
C VAL A 11 -9.93 -1.15 12.24
N GLY A 12 -9.92 -0.42 13.34
CA GLY A 12 -10.15 1.02 13.31
C GLY A 12 -9.07 1.76 12.50
N VAL A 13 -7.81 1.38 12.67
CA VAL A 13 -6.72 1.97 11.89
C VAL A 13 -6.91 1.67 10.41
N LEU A 14 -7.32 0.45 10.09
CA LEU A 14 -7.59 0.08 8.70
C LEU A 14 -8.71 0.95 8.13
N ARG A 15 -9.79 1.13 8.86
CA ARG A 15 -10.89 1.96 8.39
C ARG A 15 -10.44 3.40 8.15
N GLU A 16 -9.72 3.98 9.10
CA GLU A 16 -9.26 5.36 8.96
C GLU A 16 -8.33 5.51 7.76
N THR A 17 -7.50 4.50 7.54
CA THR A 17 -6.57 4.52 6.42
C THR A 17 -7.33 4.46 5.09
N ILE A 18 -8.28 3.54 4.98
CA ILE A 18 -9.06 3.40 3.75
C ILE A 18 -9.88 4.67 3.48
N VAL A 19 -10.51 5.21 4.52
CA VAL A 19 -11.30 6.44 4.36
C VAL A 19 -10.43 7.60 3.91
N ALA A 20 -9.23 7.71 4.46
CA ALA A 20 -8.30 8.76 4.04
C ALA A 20 -7.92 8.60 2.57
N LEU A 21 -7.70 7.37 2.12
CA LEU A 21 -7.39 7.12 0.71
C LEU A 21 -8.58 7.47 -0.19
N VAL A 22 -9.79 7.14 0.24
CA VAL A 22 -11.00 7.46 -0.51
C VAL A 22 -11.20 8.97 -0.63
N ARG A 23 -10.86 9.69 0.40
CA ARG A 23 -11.06 11.14 0.40
C ARG A 23 -10.01 11.90 -0.41
N ARG A 24 -8.89 11.28 -0.70
CA ARG A 24 -7.87 11.95 -1.48
C ARG A 24 -8.31 12.11 -2.92
N ALA A 25 -7.86 13.18 -3.53
CA ALA A 25 -8.15 13.38 -4.92
C ALA A 25 -7.18 12.54 -5.73
N GLY A 26 -7.41 11.31 -5.85
CA GLY A 26 -6.55 10.42 -6.61
C GLY A 26 -7.29 9.15 -6.91
N PRO A 27 -6.69 8.29 -7.69
CA PRO A 27 -7.35 7.04 -8.06
C PRO A 27 -7.35 6.06 -6.91
N ASP A 28 -8.37 5.24 -6.87
CA ASP A 28 -8.47 4.17 -5.89
C ASP A 28 -7.58 3.02 -6.29
N LEU A 29 -7.06 2.33 -5.30
CA LEU A 29 -6.31 1.09 -5.50
C LEU A 29 -7.13 -0.06 -4.94
N SER A 30 -7.19 -1.15 -5.67
CA SER A 30 -7.84 -2.35 -5.17
C SER A 30 -6.98 -3.00 -4.09
N ALA A 31 -7.58 -3.92 -3.36
CA ALA A 31 -6.83 -4.69 -2.37
C ALA A 31 -5.66 -5.42 -3.01
N ARG A 32 -5.86 -5.97 -4.22
CA ARG A 32 -4.78 -6.68 -4.90
C ARG A 32 -3.66 -5.71 -5.27
N GLN A 33 -3.99 -4.54 -5.77
CA GLN A 33 -3.00 -3.54 -6.14
C GLN A 33 -2.23 -3.06 -4.92
N LEU A 34 -2.92 -2.81 -3.80
CA LEU A 34 -2.25 -2.43 -2.56
C LEU A 34 -1.39 -3.57 -2.03
N GLY A 35 -1.88 -4.81 -2.12
CA GLY A 35 -1.10 -5.97 -1.68
C GLY A 35 0.20 -6.12 -2.44
N VAL A 36 0.15 -5.94 -3.76
CA VAL A 36 1.35 -5.98 -4.59
C VAL A 36 2.30 -4.83 -4.20
N PHE A 37 1.75 -3.63 -4.09
CA PHE A 37 2.55 -2.46 -3.73
C PHE A 37 3.24 -2.66 -2.39
N LEU A 38 2.51 -3.05 -1.38
CA LEU A 38 3.06 -3.17 -0.04
C LEU A 38 4.08 -4.32 0.06
N THR A 39 3.84 -5.41 -0.64
CA THR A 39 4.81 -6.50 -0.68
C THR A 39 6.13 -6.03 -1.28
N CYS A 40 6.06 -5.28 -2.37
CA CYS A 40 7.27 -4.78 -3.02
C CYS A 40 8.02 -3.76 -2.18
N TYR A 41 7.32 -3.02 -1.34
CA TYR A 41 7.94 -1.94 -0.58
C TYR A 41 8.31 -2.33 0.84
N LEU A 42 7.67 -3.35 1.40
CA LEU A 42 7.93 -3.73 2.79
C LEU A 42 8.80 -4.96 2.93
N HIS A 43 8.90 -5.79 1.89
CA HIS A 43 9.72 -6.97 1.95
C HIS A 43 10.95 -6.76 1.07
N ASP A 44 12.09 -7.23 1.54
CA ASP A 44 13.31 -7.13 0.78
C ASP A 44 13.32 -8.10 -0.37
N GLY A 45 14.10 -7.81 -1.33
CA GLY A 45 14.20 -8.79 -2.33
C GLY A 45 14.63 -8.22 -3.56
N PRO A 46 14.83 -8.94 -4.63
CA PRO A 46 14.20 -8.55 -5.85
C PRO A 46 12.83 -9.19 -5.91
N HIS A 47 11.86 -8.46 -6.40
CA HIS A 47 10.52 -8.98 -6.58
C HIS A 47 10.27 -9.21 -8.06
N THR A 48 9.68 -10.36 -8.40
CA THR A 48 9.36 -10.70 -9.79
C THR A 48 7.86 -10.94 -9.91
N VAL A 49 7.34 -10.87 -11.13
CA VAL A 49 5.93 -11.18 -11.37
C VAL A 49 5.62 -12.60 -10.88
N ARG A 50 6.50 -13.56 -11.19
CA ARG A 50 6.28 -14.94 -10.77
C ARG A 50 6.30 -15.06 -9.24
N GLY A 51 7.25 -14.42 -8.58
CA GLY A 51 7.35 -14.50 -7.12
C GLY A 51 6.15 -13.87 -6.44
N LEU A 52 5.66 -12.74 -6.95
CA LEU A 52 4.49 -12.08 -6.40
C LEU A 52 3.23 -12.94 -6.61
N ALA A 53 3.11 -13.59 -7.77
CA ALA A 53 1.97 -14.47 -8.02
C ALA A 53 1.94 -15.62 -7.02
N ALA A 54 3.08 -16.23 -6.75
CA ALA A 54 3.17 -17.30 -5.77
C ALA A 54 2.89 -16.77 -4.36
N ASP A 55 3.46 -15.62 -4.01
CA ASP A 55 3.34 -15.07 -2.68
C ASP A 55 1.90 -14.66 -2.37
N LEU A 56 1.23 -14.06 -3.31
CA LEU A 56 -0.14 -13.61 -3.11
C LEU A 56 -1.18 -14.66 -3.52
N ASN A 57 -0.72 -15.79 -4.02
CA ASN A 57 -1.61 -16.89 -4.46
C ASN A 57 -2.62 -16.42 -5.50
N VAL A 58 -2.14 -15.72 -6.50
CA VAL A 58 -2.96 -15.30 -7.64
C VAL A 58 -2.20 -15.62 -8.92
N SER A 59 -2.87 -15.53 -10.05
CA SER A 59 -2.25 -15.85 -11.33
C SER A 59 -1.26 -14.77 -11.76
N LYS A 60 -0.33 -15.14 -12.63
CA LYS A 60 0.59 -14.15 -13.18
C LYS A 60 -0.13 -13.05 -13.94
N PRO A 61 -1.15 -13.33 -14.76
CA PRO A 61 -1.91 -12.26 -15.39
C PRO A 61 -2.55 -11.30 -14.40
N ALA A 62 -2.99 -11.79 -13.24
CA ALA A 62 -3.57 -10.91 -12.22
C ALA A 62 -2.51 -9.96 -11.65
N ILE A 63 -1.27 -10.46 -11.44
CA ILE A 63 -0.17 -9.61 -11.01
C ILE A 63 0.18 -8.60 -12.09
N THR A 64 0.24 -9.03 -13.35
CA THR A 64 0.55 -8.13 -14.45
C THR A 64 -0.47 -6.99 -14.52
N ARG A 65 -1.76 -7.30 -14.36
CA ARG A 65 -2.78 -6.25 -14.38
C ARG A 65 -2.63 -5.28 -13.20
N ALA A 66 -2.29 -5.80 -12.03
CA ALA A 66 -2.05 -4.93 -10.87
C ALA A 66 -0.84 -4.03 -11.12
N LEU A 67 0.22 -4.58 -11.72
CA LEU A 67 1.41 -3.80 -12.03
C LEU A 67 1.16 -2.79 -13.15
N ASP A 68 0.27 -3.10 -14.10
CA ASP A 68 -0.12 -2.13 -15.12
C ASP A 68 -0.71 -0.90 -14.45
N ARG A 69 -1.60 -1.12 -13.48
CA ARG A 69 -2.22 0.01 -12.78
C ARG A 69 -1.20 0.79 -11.95
N LEU A 70 -0.35 0.08 -11.23
CA LEU A 70 0.68 0.76 -10.43
C LEU A 70 1.66 1.53 -11.33
N GLY A 71 1.93 1.00 -12.52
CA GLY A 71 2.77 1.69 -13.48
C GLY A 71 2.12 2.97 -14.02
N GLU A 72 0.81 2.92 -14.29
CA GLU A 72 0.08 4.11 -14.71
C GLU A 72 0.17 5.22 -13.66
N LEU A 73 0.21 4.85 -12.40
CA LEU A 73 0.28 5.80 -11.30
C LEU A 73 1.72 6.11 -10.89
N ASP A 74 2.68 5.50 -11.56
CA ASP A 74 4.11 5.64 -11.28
C ASP A 74 4.45 5.21 -9.84
N LEU A 75 3.74 4.22 -9.33
CA LEU A 75 4.02 3.70 -7.99
C LEU A 75 4.94 2.49 -8.03
N ALA A 76 5.11 1.88 -9.20
CA ALA A 76 6.05 0.79 -9.43
C ALA A 76 6.34 0.70 -10.92
N ARG A 77 7.45 0.09 -11.27
CA ARG A 77 7.82 -0.10 -12.68
C ARG A 77 8.25 -1.53 -12.90
N ARG A 78 8.09 -2.01 -14.10
CA ARG A 78 8.54 -3.34 -14.48
C ARG A 78 9.78 -3.21 -15.36
N LYS A 79 10.68 -4.19 -15.22
CA LYS A 79 11.88 -4.23 -16.03
C LYS A 79 12.23 -5.68 -16.28
N VAL A 80 12.53 -6.03 -17.52
CA VAL A 80 13.00 -7.38 -17.81
C VAL A 80 14.35 -7.57 -17.13
N ASP A 81 14.54 -8.68 -16.46
CA ASP A 81 15.79 -8.97 -15.77
C ASP A 81 16.88 -9.19 -16.83
N PRO A 82 17.95 -8.41 -16.84
CA PRO A 82 19.01 -8.61 -17.83
C PRO A 82 19.71 -9.95 -17.69
N ALA A 83 19.68 -10.55 -16.50
CA ALA A 83 20.30 -11.85 -16.28
C ALA A 83 19.41 -13.01 -16.69
N ASP A 84 18.10 -12.80 -16.75
CA ASP A 84 17.15 -13.83 -17.14
C ASP A 84 15.96 -13.15 -17.82
N ARG A 85 15.96 -13.12 -19.16
CA ARG A 85 14.96 -12.40 -19.90
C ARG A 85 13.55 -12.93 -19.73
N ARG A 86 13.38 -14.09 -19.13
CA ARG A 86 12.04 -14.61 -18.87
C ARG A 86 11.49 -14.09 -17.54
N SER A 87 12.30 -13.36 -16.79
CA SER A 87 11.90 -12.83 -15.51
C SER A 87 11.64 -11.34 -15.60
N VAL A 88 10.55 -10.88 -15.02
CA VAL A 88 10.20 -9.46 -14.98
C VAL A 88 10.33 -8.99 -13.55
N LEU A 89 11.23 -8.03 -13.35
CA LEU A 89 11.49 -7.44 -12.05
C LEU A 89 10.57 -6.27 -11.80
N VAL A 90 10.21 -6.07 -10.55
CA VAL A 90 9.41 -4.93 -10.14
C VAL A 90 10.32 -3.96 -9.40
N GLN A 91 10.32 -2.71 -9.82
CA GLN A 91 11.17 -1.69 -9.24
C GLN A 91 10.35 -0.66 -8.50
N ARG A 92 10.91 -0.16 -7.40
CA ARG A 92 10.30 0.93 -6.65
C ARG A 92 10.54 2.24 -7.38
N THR A 93 9.70 3.22 -7.10
CA THR A 93 9.82 4.56 -7.68
C THR A 93 9.84 5.61 -6.57
N PRO A 94 10.36 6.80 -6.85
CA PRO A 94 10.28 7.88 -5.85
C PRO A 94 8.86 8.22 -5.46
N LYS A 95 7.92 8.17 -6.42
CA LYS A 95 6.53 8.46 -6.12
C LYS A 95 5.93 7.37 -5.24
N GLY A 96 6.30 6.12 -5.47
CA GLY A 96 5.84 5.01 -4.63
C GLY A 96 6.38 5.13 -3.21
N THR A 97 7.63 5.54 -3.05
CA THR A 97 8.21 5.77 -1.73
C THR A 97 7.46 6.89 -1.01
N ALA A 98 7.11 7.96 -1.73
CA ALA A 98 6.34 9.06 -1.13
C ALA A 98 4.93 8.61 -0.74
N PHE A 99 4.31 7.78 -1.56
CA PHE A 99 2.98 7.25 -1.25
C PHE A 99 3.03 6.40 0.02
N LEU A 100 4.04 5.55 0.17
CA LEU A 100 4.19 4.74 1.38
C LEU A 100 4.41 5.63 2.60
N ARG A 101 5.20 6.68 2.46
CA ARG A 101 5.41 7.62 3.57
C ARG A 101 4.10 8.26 4.00
N ASP A 102 3.28 8.67 3.05
CA ASP A 102 1.98 9.26 3.36
C ASP A 102 1.08 8.25 4.05
N LEU A 103 1.10 7.01 3.59
CA LEU A 103 0.30 5.95 4.19
C LEU A 103 0.72 5.71 5.63
N ARG A 104 2.03 5.68 5.89
CA ARG A 104 2.52 5.52 7.25
C ARG A 104 2.08 6.67 8.15
N GLY A 105 2.07 7.88 7.62
CA GLY A 105 1.60 9.03 8.39
C GLY A 105 0.13 8.92 8.75
N ILE A 106 -0.69 8.53 7.80
CA ILE A 106 -2.12 8.35 8.05
C ILE A 106 -2.34 7.28 9.11
N MET A 107 -1.68 6.15 8.97
CA MET A 107 -1.87 5.06 9.89
C MET A 107 -1.33 5.39 11.28
N GLY A 108 -0.22 6.11 11.35
CA GLY A 108 0.33 6.53 12.63
C GLY A 108 -0.61 7.47 13.37
N GLU A 109 -1.24 8.39 12.66
CA GLU A 109 -2.21 9.29 13.28
C GLU A 109 -3.45 8.52 13.72
N ALA A 110 -3.91 7.58 12.92
CA ALA A 110 -5.06 6.76 13.28
C ALA A 110 -4.76 5.92 14.52
N ALA A 111 -3.56 5.37 14.59
CA ALA A 111 -3.18 4.55 15.74
C ALA A 111 -3.04 5.37 17.02
N ALA A 112 -2.71 6.66 16.90
CA ALA A 112 -2.61 7.52 18.07
C ALA A 112 -3.98 7.88 18.65
N GLY A 113 -5.02 7.61 17.91
CA GLY A 113 -6.37 7.91 18.40
C GLY A 113 -6.79 9.32 18.12
N PRO A 114 -7.99 9.60 18.49
CA PRO A 114 -8.60 10.87 18.18
C PRO A 114 -8.02 11.97 18.97
N LYS A 115 -6.97 12.02 19.33
CA LYS A 115 -6.39 12.94 19.92
C LYS A 115 -6.88 14.14 19.88
N LYS A 116 -7.23 14.68 20.18
CA LYS A 116 -7.53 15.84 20.22
C LYS A 116 -8.34 16.23 19.51
N ALA A 117 -9.21 15.84 19.54
CA ALA A 117 -10.12 16.24 18.87
C ALA A 117 -10.08 17.62 18.86
N ALA A 118 -9.79 18.10 17.85
CA ALA A 118 -9.81 19.48 17.77
C ALA A 118 -11.17 19.98 18.12
N PRO A 119 -11.22 21.04 18.75
CA PRO A 119 -12.47 21.59 19.14
C PRO A 119 -13.42 21.74 18.01
N GLY A 120 -12.91 22.11 16.87
CA GLY A 120 -13.84 22.29 15.80
C GLY A 120 -14.47 21.06 15.33
N SER A 121 -13.84 19.97 15.61
CA SER A 121 -14.41 18.78 15.04
C SER A 121 -15.55 18.38 15.84
N LEU A 122 -15.79 19.13 16.84
CA LEU A 122 -16.82 18.67 17.52
C LEU A 122 -17.90 19.00 16.91
N ARG A 123 -17.97 19.58 16.27
CA ARG A 123 -18.97 19.94 15.80
C ARG A 123 -19.44 19.23 15.13
N GLY A 124 -19.69 18.93 14.96
CA GLY A 124 -20.20 18.43 14.35
C GLY A 124 -20.31 17.70 14.09
N GLY A 125 -20.18 17.78 14.15
CA GLY A 125 -20.10 17.00 13.91
C GLY A 125 -20.28 16.79 13.69
#